data_8b1544c7a4105e7776404b59830984b0
#
_entry.id   8b1544c7a4105e7776404b59830984b0
#
_cell.length_a   1.000
_cell.length_b   1.000
_cell.length_c   1.000
_cell.angle_alpha   90.00
_cell.angle_beta   90.00
_cell.angle_gamma   90.00
#
_symmetry.space_group_name_H-M   'P 1'
#
loop_
_entity.id
_entity.type
_entity.pdbx_description
1 polymer ?
#
loop_
_entity_poly.entity_id
_entity_poly.type
_entity_poly.pdbx_seq_one_letter_code
_entity_poly.pdbx_strand_id
1 'polypeptide(L)'
;MLTLSDEGFKKYGKKLEIDVEEIVSFLDNLVLPLQGNKYVASDEKFEELNSVKLIEEKYFPSSPMQGGYVIGHNILLNATEYHDSIEINVASEDVTLFLGTQDIIKDCIIDSSSLEEVYVKKNEAFMLHKQILHFSPCATSKNGFKVAVFLPKGTNTPLLKKSDDHLYFMNNKWLIAHKDSPQAQKGAYIGINGENRKGTLSSF
;
A
#
# COMPACT_ATOMS: atom_id res chain seq x y z
N MET A 1 2.36 0.61 18.31
CA MET A 1 1.60 0.62 17.04
C MET A 1 0.85 1.96 16.98
N LEU A 2 1.01 2.72 15.89
CA LEU A 2 0.31 3.98 15.65
C LEU A 2 -1.08 3.74 15.05
N THR A 3 -1.92 4.77 15.08
CA THR A 3 -3.17 4.88 14.32
C THR A 3 -3.11 6.10 13.40
N LEU A 4 -4.04 6.24 12.45
CA LEU A 4 -4.09 7.40 11.56
C LEU A 4 -4.34 8.74 12.30
N SER A 5 -4.87 8.68 13.52
CA SER A 5 -5.16 9.87 14.35
C SER A 5 -3.99 10.30 15.25
N ASP A 6 -2.95 9.48 15.33
CA ASP A 6 -1.78 9.80 16.15
C ASP A 6 -0.88 10.86 15.48
N GLU A 7 -0.32 11.76 16.27
CA GLU A 7 0.63 12.78 15.79
C GLU A 7 1.81 12.16 15.04
N GLY A 8 2.28 11.00 15.52
CA GLY A 8 3.36 10.24 14.90
C GLY A 8 3.08 9.79 13.47
N PHE A 9 1.81 9.69 13.05
CA PHE A 9 1.45 9.32 11.68
C PHE A 9 1.72 10.46 10.68
N LYS A 10 1.71 11.72 11.11
CA LYS A 10 1.87 12.90 10.21
C LYS A 10 3.16 12.89 9.41
N LYS A 11 4.21 12.24 9.89
CA LYS A 11 5.47 12.10 9.12
C LYS A 11 5.31 11.18 7.90
N TYR A 12 4.32 10.29 7.90
CA TYR A 12 4.04 9.36 6.81
C TYR A 12 2.93 9.84 5.87
N GLY A 13 1.96 10.57 6.43
CA GLY A 13 0.79 10.95 5.66
C GLY A 13 -0.23 11.69 6.50
N LYS A 14 -1.47 11.63 6.06
CA LYS A 14 -2.60 12.19 6.80
C LYS A 14 -3.85 11.34 6.64
N LYS A 15 -4.65 11.26 7.69
CA LYS A 15 -6.02 10.77 7.60
C LYS A 15 -6.84 11.72 6.73
N LEU A 16 -7.71 11.16 5.89
CA LEU A 16 -8.61 11.92 5.03
C LEU A 16 -10.04 11.84 5.56
N GLU A 17 -10.66 12.99 5.69
CA GLU A 17 -12.07 13.10 5.99
C GLU A 17 -12.84 13.21 4.66
N ILE A 18 -13.17 12.06 4.09
CA ILE A 18 -13.93 11.90 2.84
C ILE A 18 -15.01 10.85 3.02
N ASP A 19 -16.08 10.95 2.25
CA ASP A 19 -17.08 9.90 2.18
C ASP A 19 -16.50 8.69 1.44
N VAL A 20 -16.53 7.53 2.10
CA VAL A 20 -15.98 6.27 1.58
C VAL A 20 -17.04 5.20 1.34
N GLU A 21 -18.32 5.50 1.57
CA GLU A 21 -19.40 4.51 1.56
C GLU A 21 -19.51 3.77 0.22
N GLU A 22 -19.48 4.50 -0.90
CA GLU A 22 -19.56 3.92 -2.24
C GLU A 22 -18.33 3.04 -2.56
N ILE A 23 -17.12 3.49 -2.15
CA ILE A 23 -15.86 2.74 -2.32
C ILE A 23 -15.90 1.44 -1.50
N VAL A 24 -16.26 1.54 -0.23
CA VAL A 24 -16.34 0.39 0.68
C VAL A 24 -17.39 -0.61 0.19
N SER A 25 -18.56 -0.12 -0.24
CA SER A 25 -19.59 -0.98 -0.83
C SER A 25 -19.10 -1.73 -2.06
N PHE A 26 -18.33 -1.09 -2.94
CA PHE A 26 -17.72 -1.77 -4.08
C PHE A 26 -16.73 -2.85 -3.63
N LEU A 27 -15.82 -2.51 -2.72
CA LEU A 27 -14.82 -3.45 -2.18
C LEU A 27 -15.47 -4.65 -1.49
N ASP A 28 -16.52 -4.43 -0.71
CA ASP A 28 -17.21 -5.50 0.04
C ASP A 28 -17.80 -6.56 -0.89
N ASN A 29 -18.19 -6.20 -2.11
CA ASN A 29 -18.67 -7.12 -3.15
C ASN A 29 -17.57 -7.91 -3.87
N LEU A 30 -16.29 -7.58 -3.67
CA LEU A 30 -15.18 -8.32 -4.30
C LEU A 30 -14.97 -9.67 -3.60
N VAL A 31 -14.69 -10.69 -4.39
CA VAL A 31 -14.34 -12.03 -3.89
C VAL A 31 -12.84 -12.09 -3.62
N LEU A 32 -12.48 -12.46 -2.39
CA LEU A 32 -11.08 -12.66 -2.00
C LEU A 32 -10.47 -13.85 -2.75
N PRO A 33 -9.18 -13.78 -3.11
CA PRO A 33 -8.46 -14.95 -3.61
C PRO A 33 -8.41 -16.04 -2.54
N LEU A 34 -8.36 -17.31 -2.94
CA LEU A 34 -8.26 -18.44 -1.99
C LEU A 34 -6.96 -18.37 -1.18
N GLN A 35 -5.88 -17.83 -1.74
CA GLN A 35 -4.58 -17.68 -1.11
C GLN A 35 -3.85 -16.44 -1.65
N GLY A 36 -2.96 -15.88 -0.82
CA GLY A 36 -2.14 -14.73 -1.19
C GLY A 36 -2.94 -13.44 -1.35
N ASN A 37 -2.45 -12.57 -2.23
CA ASN A 37 -3.08 -11.29 -2.53
C ASN A 37 -3.33 -11.15 -4.03
N LYS A 38 -4.39 -10.42 -4.38
CA LYS A 38 -4.67 -9.92 -5.72
C LYS A 38 -4.54 -8.39 -5.72
N TYR A 39 -3.71 -7.85 -6.61
CA TYR A 39 -3.61 -6.42 -6.88
C TYR A 39 -4.20 -6.13 -8.26
N VAL A 40 -5.06 -5.13 -8.33
CA VAL A 40 -5.63 -4.58 -9.55
C VAL A 40 -5.28 -3.11 -9.56
N ALA A 41 -4.41 -2.69 -10.49
CA ALA A 41 -3.90 -1.32 -10.53
C ALA A 41 -4.96 -0.30 -10.97
N SER A 42 -5.86 -0.72 -11.86
CA SER A 42 -6.93 0.10 -12.44
C SER A 42 -8.12 -0.80 -12.73
N ASP A 43 -9.30 -0.43 -12.29
CA ASP A 43 -10.56 -1.13 -12.58
C ASP A 43 -11.57 -0.10 -13.11
N GLU A 44 -11.95 -0.22 -14.39
CA GLU A 44 -12.81 0.75 -15.06
C GLU A 44 -14.13 0.99 -14.35
N LYS A 45 -14.75 -0.08 -13.79
CA LYS A 45 -16.02 0.04 -13.07
C LYS A 45 -15.84 0.76 -11.73
N PHE A 46 -14.70 0.54 -11.09
CA PHE A 46 -14.35 1.22 -9.86
C PHE A 46 -14.05 2.70 -10.10
N GLU A 47 -13.33 3.01 -11.18
CA GLU A 47 -13.01 4.39 -11.58
C GLU A 47 -14.24 5.21 -12.02
N GLU A 48 -15.34 4.55 -12.42
CA GLU A 48 -16.62 5.21 -12.74
C GLU A 48 -17.39 5.72 -11.53
N LEU A 49 -17.08 5.27 -10.31
CA LEU A 49 -17.76 5.69 -9.09
C LEU A 49 -17.60 7.20 -8.85
N ASN A 50 -18.67 7.86 -8.38
CA ASN A 50 -18.62 9.30 -8.12
C ASN A 50 -17.60 9.66 -7.05
N SER A 51 -17.51 8.89 -5.98
CA SER A 51 -16.52 9.08 -4.92
C SER A 51 -15.07 8.97 -5.42
N VAL A 52 -14.81 8.09 -6.40
CA VAL A 52 -13.49 7.95 -7.02
C VAL A 52 -13.15 9.15 -7.88
N LYS A 53 -14.10 9.66 -8.68
CA LYS A 53 -13.93 10.90 -9.46
C LYS A 53 -13.65 12.12 -8.58
N LEU A 54 -14.32 12.23 -7.43
CA LEU A 54 -14.05 13.30 -6.46
C LEU A 54 -12.65 13.20 -5.85
N ILE A 55 -12.13 11.99 -5.63
CA ILE A 55 -10.74 11.79 -5.20
C ILE A 55 -9.77 12.27 -6.29
N GLU A 56 -10.00 11.89 -7.56
CA GLU A 56 -9.18 12.33 -8.68
C GLU A 56 -9.15 13.85 -8.79
N GLU A 57 -10.30 14.50 -8.86
CA GLU A 57 -10.42 15.95 -8.95
C GLU A 57 -9.70 16.70 -7.82
N LYS A 58 -9.83 16.17 -6.59
CA LYS A 58 -9.30 16.85 -5.40
C LYS A 58 -7.81 16.64 -5.18
N TYR A 59 -7.29 15.43 -5.46
CA TYR A 59 -5.94 15.04 -5.07
C TYR A 59 -4.99 14.82 -6.23
N PHE A 60 -5.51 14.65 -7.45
CA PHE A 60 -4.72 14.45 -8.67
C PHE A 60 -5.03 15.46 -9.78
N PRO A 61 -5.17 16.76 -9.46
CA PRO A 61 -5.66 17.77 -10.44
C PRO A 61 -4.73 17.99 -11.63
N SER A 62 -3.48 17.54 -11.55
CA SER A 62 -2.45 17.78 -12.57
C SER A 62 -2.11 16.57 -13.42
N SER A 63 -2.66 15.41 -13.10
CA SER A 63 -2.36 14.15 -13.84
C SER A 63 -3.50 13.17 -13.69
N PRO A 64 -3.78 12.36 -14.74
CA PRO A 64 -4.76 11.29 -14.62
C PRO A 64 -4.41 10.34 -13.46
N MET A 65 -5.43 9.89 -12.78
CA MET A 65 -5.34 8.90 -11.71
C MET A 65 -5.70 7.52 -12.24
N GLN A 66 -5.21 6.47 -11.61
CA GLN A 66 -5.72 5.12 -11.66
C GLN A 66 -6.30 4.75 -10.30
N GLY A 67 -7.46 4.14 -10.30
CA GLY A 67 -8.13 3.60 -9.13
C GLY A 67 -8.23 2.08 -9.21
N GLY A 68 -7.71 1.43 -8.20
CA GLY A 68 -7.74 -0.02 -8.10
C GLY A 68 -7.80 -0.49 -6.66
N TYR A 69 -7.36 -1.71 -6.42
CA TYR A 69 -7.43 -2.28 -5.09
C TYR A 69 -6.41 -3.41 -4.88
N VAL A 70 -6.05 -3.63 -3.63
CA VAL A 70 -5.35 -4.82 -3.15
C VAL A 70 -6.26 -5.55 -2.16
N ILE A 71 -6.46 -6.85 -2.41
CA ILE A 71 -7.30 -7.72 -1.59
C ILE A 71 -6.59 -9.04 -1.31
N GLY A 72 -6.77 -9.62 -0.13
CA GLY A 72 -6.15 -10.91 0.16
C GLY A 72 -5.97 -11.22 1.63
N HIS A 73 -4.98 -12.07 1.89
CA HIS A 73 -4.74 -12.69 3.20
C HIS A 73 -3.30 -12.49 3.70
N ASN A 74 -2.55 -11.53 3.14
CA ASN A 74 -1.20 -11.25 3.61
C ASN A 74 -1.20 -10.89 5.09
N ILE A 75 -0.24 -11.41 5.83
CA ILE A 75 -0.01 -11.13 7.25
C ILE A 75 1.45 -10.78 7.54
N LEU A 76 2.30 -10.71 6.52
CA LEU A 76 3.74 -10.50 6.66
C LEU A 76 4.16 -9.20 5.98
N LEU A 77 5.22 -8.60 6.48
CA LEU A 77 5.88 -7.46 5.87
C LEU A 77 6.26 -7.71 4.40
N ASN A 78 6.94 -8.81 4.12
CA ASN A 78 7.40 -9.28 2.81
C ASN A 78 8.31 -8.34 2.04
N ALA A 79 7.92 -7.08 1.90
CA ALA A 79 8.64 -6.07 1.14
C ALA A 79 8.29 -4.67 1.65
N THR A 80 9.01 -3.68 1.15
CA THR A 80 8.62 -2.28 1.22
C THR A 80 8.88 -1.62 -0.12
N GLU A 81 8.01 -0.71 -0.51
CA GLU A 81 8.10 0.06 -1.75
C GLU A 81 7.88 1.54 -1.46
N TYR A 82 8.24 2.38 -2.40
CA TYR A 82 7.85 3.78 -2.40
C TYR A 82 7.59 4.28 -3.82
N HIS A 83 6.82 5.37 -3.90
CA HIS A 83 6.49 6.07 -5.12
C HIS A 83 6.97 7.53 -5.04
N ASP A 84 7.34 8.13 -6.16
CA ASP A 84 7.61 9.59 -6.23
C ASP A 84 6.31 10.39 -6.44
N SER A 85 5.26 9.92 -5.82
CA SER A 85 3.91 10.50 -5.83
C SER A 85 3.22 10.22 -4.50
N ILE A 86 2.13 10.92 -4.23
CA ILE A 86 1.21 10.53 -3.18
C ILE A 86 0.53 9.22 -3.55
N GLU A 87 0.10 8.49 -2.54
CA GLU A 87 -0.83 7.37 -2.65
C GLU A 87 -1.99 7.57 -1.69
N ILE A 88 -3.23 7.34 -2.16
CA ILE A 88 -4.41 7.37 -1.31
C ILE A 88 -4.95 5.95 -1.16
N ASN A 89 -5.36 5.61 0.06
CA ASN A 89 -5.90 4.31 0.40
C ASN A 89 -7.22 4.45 1.15
N VAL A 90 -8.14 3.52 0.91
CA VAL A 90 -9.39 3.37 1.66
C VAL A 90 -9.52 1.92 2.09
N ALA A 91 -9.60 1.68 3.39
CA ALA A 91 -9.72 0.35 3.96
C ALA A 91 -11.20 -0.05 4.16
N SER A 92 -11.64 -1.20 3.62
CA SER A 92 -12.95 -1.76 3.93
C SER A 92 -12.92 -2.81 5.04
N GLU A 93 -11.75 -3.14 5.54
CA GLU A 93 -11.51 -3.98 6.71
C GLU A 93 -10.37 -3.38 7.56
N ASP A 94 -10.29 -3.75 8.83
CA ASP A 94 -9.15 -3.38 9.66
C ASP A 94 -7.85 -3.98 9.10
N VAL A 95 -6.81 -3.17 8.98
CA VAL A 95 -5.51 -3.61 8.47
C VAL A 95 -4.37 -3.03 9.29
N THR A 96 -3.19 -3.62 9.20
CA THR A 96 -1.94 -3.00 9.60
C THR A 96 -1.02 -2.77 8.41
N LEU A 97 -0.20 -1.74 8.49
CA LEU A 97 0.82 -1.38 7.51
C LEU A 97 2.15 -1.18 8.23
N PHE A 98 3.25 -1.57 7.57
CA PHE A 98 4.59 -1.21 7.99
C PHE A 98 5.07 -0.02 7.18
N LEU A 99 5.32 1.12 7.85
CA LEU A 99 5.70 2.37 7.23
C LEU A 99 7.11 2.81 7.65
N GLY A 100 7.79 3.51 6.75
CA GLY A 100 9.09 4.11 7.00
C GLY A 100 9.33 5.34 6.14
N THR A 101 10.35 6.11 6.47
CA THR A 101 10.84 7.22 5.67
C THR A 101 12.10 6.80 4.92
N GLN A 102 12.45 7.44 3.80
CA GLN A 102 13.60 7.02 2.98
C GLN A 102 14.95 7.09 3.68
N ASP A 103 15.08 7.91 4.71
CA ASP A 103 16.32 8.07 5.48
C ASP A 103 16.76 6.81 6.22
N ILE A 104 15.86 5.82 6.40
CA ILE A 104 16.23 4.51 6.97
C ILE A 104 16.89 3.58 5.96
N ILE A 105 16.83 3.88 4.65
CA ILE A 105 17.53 3.11 3.62
C ILE A 105 19.03 3.46 3.67
N LYS A 106 19.89 2.46 3.88
CA LYS A 106 21.34 2.60 3.84
C LYS A 106 21.92 1.58 2.85
N ASP A 107 22.59 2.04 1.81
CA ASP A 107 23.15 1.18 0.76
C ASP A 107 22.14 0.16 0.19
N CYS A 108 20.91 0.61 -0.07
CA CYS A 108 19.79 -0.20 -0.53
C CYS A 108 19.29 -1.24 0.51
N ILE A 109 19.69 -1.14 1.76
CA ILE A 109 19.35 -2.05 2.85
C ILE A 109 18.55 -1.32 3.92
N ILE A 110 17.57 -2.01 4.52
CA ILE A 110 16.87 -1.58 5.72
C ILE A 110 16.81 -2.73 6.74
N ASP A 111 16.71 -2.38 8.02
CA ASP A 111 16.34 -3.34 9.06
C ASP A 111 14.82 -3.32 9.23
N SER A 112 14.18 -4.50 9.25
CA SER A 112 12.72 -4.60 9.40
C SER A 112 12.20 -3.97 10.69
N SER A 113 13.02 -3.93 11.76
CA SER A 113 12.67 -3.30 13.02
C SER A 113 12.58 -1.78 12.95
N SER A 114 13.17 -1.14 11.93
CA SER A 114 13.09 0.31 11.71
C SER A 114 11.77 0.77 11.08
N LEU A 115 10.96 -0.16 10.57
CA LEU A 115 9.63 0.13 10.07
C LEU A 115 8.62 0.18 11.23
N GLU A 116 7.78 1.20 11.21
CA GLU A 116 6.75 1.41 12.23
C GLU A 116 5.43 0.79 11.79
N GLU A 117 4.78 0.06 12.68
CA GLU A 117 3.48 -0.56 12.39
C GLU A 117 2.36 0.44 12.69
N VAL A 118 1.48 0.62 11.71
CA VAL A 118 0.33 1.51 11.74
C VAL A 118 -0.96 0.71 11.56
N TYR A 119 -1.89 0.90 12.49
CA TYR A 119 -3.23 0.30 12.42
C TYR A 119 -4.21 1.26 11.74
N VAL A 120 -4.92 0.75 10.76
CA VAL A 120 -5.97 1.43 10.01
C VAL A 120 -7.28 0.73 10.24
N LYS A 121 -8.27 1.45 10.71
CA LYS A 121 -9.62 0.91 10.95
C LYS A 121 -10.40 0.81 9.65
N LYS A 122 -11.32 -0.13 9.63
CA LYS A 122 -12.36 -0.21 8.61
C LYS A 122 -13.01 1.17 8.38
N ASN A 123 -13.28 1.49 7.12
CA ASN A 123 -13.86 2.75 6.66
C ASN A 123 -12.98 3.99 6.87
N GLU A 124 -11.71 3.81 7.18
CA GLU A 124 -10.77 4.92 7.19
C GLU A 124 -10.09 5.09 5.82
N ALA A 125 -9.92 6.38 5.46
CA ALA A 125 -9.17 6.82 4.30
C ALA A 125 -7.91 7.58 4.74
N PHE A 126 -6.80 7.37 4.03
CA PHE A 126 -5.55 8.07 4.30
C PHE A 126 -4.75 8.31 3.04
N MET A 127 -3.90 9.32 3.09
CA MET A 127 -2.93 9.64 2.05
C MET A 127 -1.52 9.45 2.61
N LEU A 128 -0.70 8.68 1.93
CA LEU A 128 0.74 8.63 2.15
C LEU A 128 1.41 9.77 1.37
N HIS A 129 2.39 10.41 1.99
CA HIS A 129 3.27 11.35 1.30
C HIS A 129 4.12 10.60 0.28
N LYS A 130 4.62 11.30 -0.71
CA LYS A 130 5.58 10.73 -1.66
C LYS A 130 6.81 10.22 -0.92
N GLN A 131 7.40 9.14 -1.47
CA GLN A 131 8.63 8.53 -0.96
C GLN A 131 8.50 7.89 0.44
N ILE A 132 7.29 7.67 0.93
CA ILE A 132 7.08 6.89 2.14
C ILE A 132 7.16 5.40 1.81
N LEU A 133 7.97 4.70 2.60
CA LEU A 133 8.10 3.25 2.54
C LEU A 133 6.81 2.61 3.06
N HIS A 134 6.21 1.77 2.24
CA HIS A 134 5.00 1.01 2.55
C HIS A 134 4.94 -0.23 1.67
N PHE A 135 3.99 -1.12 1.92
CA PHE A 135 3.70 -2.25 1.04
C PHE A 135 2.26 -2.73 1.24
N SER A 136 1.96 -3.91 0.66
CA SER A 136 0.68 -4.56 0.83
C SER A 136 0.26 -4.62 2.30
N PRO A 137 -0.99 -4.28 2.63
CA PRO A 137 -1.51 -4.38 3.99
C PRO A 137 -1.39 -5.80 4.55
N CYS A 138 -1.34 -5.87 5.87
CA CYS A 138 -1.49 -7.12 6.63
C CYS A 138 -2.92 -7.24 7.16
N ALA A 139 -3.53 -8.39 6.94
CA ALA A 139 -4.82 -8.73 7.51
C ALA A 139 -4.73 -8.80 9.04
N THR A 140 -5.69 -8.19 9.74
CA THR A 140 -5.81 -8.26 11.21
C THR A 140 -6.67 -9.42 11.66
N SER A 141 -7.38 -10.08 10.74
CA SER A 141 -8.27 -11.21 11.00
C SER A 141 -8.17 -12.29 9.92
N LYS A 142 -8.80 -13.44 10.17
CA LYS A 142 -8.89 -14.55 9.20
C LYS A 142 -9.74 -14.20 7.97
N ASN A 143 -10.55 -13.16 8.05
CA ASN A 143 -11.39 -12.72 6.95
C ASN A 143 -10.61 -12.06 5.80
N GLY A 144 -9.31 -11.84 6.00
CA GLY A 144 -8.50 -11.14 5.02
C GLY A 144 -8.70 -9.62 5.04
N PHE A 145 -8.33 -8.97 3.95
CA PHE A 145 -8.47 -7.52 3.82
C PHE A 145 -8.82 -7.11 2.39
N LYS A 146 -9.40 -5.91 2.26
CA LYS A 146 -9.68 -5.24 1.01
C LYS A 146 -9.39 -3.76 1.18
N VAL A 147 -8.51 -3.21 0.33
CA VAL A 147 -8.07 -1.81 0.39
C VAL A 147 -8.08 -1.24 -1.02
N ALA A 148 -8.77 -0.12 -1.21
CA ALA A 148 -8.67 0.67 -2.44
C ALA A 148 -7.35 1.42 -2.48
N VAL A 149 -6.77 1.57 -3.67
CA VAL A 149 -5.48 2.22 -3.90
C VAL A 149 -5.61 3.19 -5.08
N PHE A 150 -5.22 4.44 -4.86
CA PHE A 150 -5.27 5.50 -5.87
C PHE A 150 -3.87 6.08 -6.07
N LEU A 151 -3.41 6.06 -7.32
CA LEU A 151 -2.07 6.46 -7.75
C LEU A 151 -2.15 7.21 -9.08
N PRO A 152 -1.13 7.99 -9.46
CA PRO A 152 -1.03 8.52 -10.82
C PRO A 152 -1.06 7.39 -11.85
N LYS A 153 -1.78 7.61 -12.94
CA LYS A 153 -1.94 6.63 -14.02
C LYS A 153 -0.60 6.17 -14.57
N GLY A 154 -0.46 4.87 -14.74
CA GLY A 154 0.77 4.22 -15.21
C GLY A 154 1.72 3.79 -14.09
N THR A 155 1.46 4.14 -12.82
CA THR A 155 2.23 3.58 -11.67
C THR A 155 2.09 2.06 -11.63
N ASN A 156 3.16 1.35 -11.26
CA ASN A 156 3.21 -0.11 -11.21
C ASN A 156 3.08 -0.81 -12.59
N THR A 157 3.28 -0.10 -13.70
CA THR A 157 3.39 -0.74 -15.02
C THR A 157 4.82 -1.23 -15.27
N PRO A 158 5.02 -2.25 -16.12
CA PRO A 158 6.35 -2.73 -16.46
C PRO A 158 7.25 -1.63 -17.03
N LEU A 159 8.54 -1.68 -16.71
CA LEU A 159 9.52 -0.79 -17.28
C LEU A 159 9.75 -1.13 -18.78
N LEU A 160 9.85 -0.12 -19.62
CA LEU A 160 10.20 -0.28 -21.04
C LEU A 160 11.66 -0.70 -21.23
N LYS A 161 12.54 -0.31 -20.29
CA LYS A 161 13.96 -0.65 -20.26
C LYS A 161 14.39 -0.91 -18.83
N LYS A 162 15.35 -1.80 -18.63
CA LYS A 162 15.95 -2.03 -17.32
C LYS A 162 16.64 -0.75 -16.84
N SER A 163 16.43 -0.42 -15.57
CA SER A 163 17.13 0.69 -14.89
C SER A 163 18.46 0.23 -14.32
N ASP A 164 19.41 1.16 -14.22
CA ASP A 164 20.65 0.97 -13.46
C ASP A 164 20.43 1.09 -11.94
N ASP A 165 19.31 1.71 -11.52
CA ASP A 165 18.87 1.72 -10.13
C ASP A 165 18.29 0.35 -9.76
N HIS A 166 18.97 -0.36 -8.87
CA HIS A 166 18.59 -1.72 -8.47
C HIS A 166 17.25 -1.79 -7.74
N LEU A 167 16.81 -0.70 -7.12
CA LEU A 167 15.53 -0.64 -6.43
C LEU A 167 14.37 -0.32 -7.38
N TYR A 168 14.62 0.32 -8.53
CA TYR A 168 13.57 0.73 -9.48
C TYR A 168 12.99 -0.48 -10.20
N PHE A 169 11.90 -0.99 -9.68
CA PHE A 169 11.33 -2.28 -10.05
C PHE A 169 10.26 -2.19 -11.14
N MET A 170 9.40 -1.17 -11.06
CA MET A 170 8.36 -0.84 -12.03
C MET A 170 8.27 0.67 -12.21
N ASN A 171 7.48 1.14 -13.17
CA ASN A 171 7.27 2.56 -13.35
C ASN A 171 6.74 3.22 -12.06
N ASN A 172 7.43 4.28 -11.61
CA ASN A 172 7.15 4.98 -10.35
C ASN A 172 7.14 4.06 -9.11
N LYS A 173 7.91 2.97 -9.13
CA LYS A 173 7.97 2.00 -8.03
C LYS A 173 9.38 1.53 -7.75
N TRP A 174 9.88 1.82 -6.57
CA TRP A 174 11.09 1.27 -5.98
C TRP A 174 10.71 0.23 -4.94
N LEU A 175 11.34 -0.93 -4.98
CA LEU A 175 10.93 -2.09 -4.18
C LEU A 175 12.14 -2.75 -3.53
N ILE A 176 12.06 -2.97 -2.22
CA ILE A 176 13.03 -3.72 -1.42
C ILE A 176 12.30 -4.91 -0.80
N ALA A 177 12.80 -6.11 -1.01
CA ALA A 177 12.17 -7.35 -0.57
C ALA A 177 12.89 -7.99 0.62
N HIS A 178 12.14 -8.67 1.47
CA HIS A 178 12.69 -9.65 2.41
C HIS A 178 13.03 -10.94 1.65
N LYS A 179 14.15 -11.60 1.99
CA LYS A 179 14.64 -12.81 1.30
C LYS A 179 13.61 -13.94 1.21
N ASP A 180 12.74 -14.08 2.23
CA ASP A 180 11.73 -15.13 2.31
C ASP A 180 10.37 -14.72 1.69
N SER A 181 10.33 -13.63 0.95
CA SER A 181 9.10 -13.09 0.36
C SER A 181 8.85 -13.60 -1.07
N PRO A 182 7.58 -13.64 -1.50
CA PRO A 182 7.26 -13.89 -2.90
C PRO A 182 7.84 -12.84 -3.86
N GLN A 183 8.10 -11.63 -3.38
CA GLN A 183 8.69 -10.54 -4.16
C GLN A 183 10.14 -10.80 -4.52
N ALA A 184 10.92 -11.36 -3.58
CA ALA A 184 12.29 -11.79 -3.84
C ALA A 184 12.34 -12.88 -4.92
N GLN A 185 11.40 -13.83 -4.90
CA GLN A 185 11.28 -14.87 -5.93
C GLN A 185 10.93 -14.30 -7.32
N LYS A 186 10.28 -13.13 -7.37
CA LYS A 186 9.95 -12.41 -8.61
C LYS A 186 11.04 -11.45 -9.08
N GLY A 187 12.21 -11.46 -8.44
CA GLY A 187 13.38 -10.67 -8.84
C GLY A 187 13.47 -9.28 -8.23
N ALA A 188 12.68 -8.98 -7.20
CA ALA A 188 12.86 -7.75 -6.43
C ALA A 188 14.19 -7.77 -5.67
N TYR A 189 14.80 -6.59 -5.47
CA TYR A 189 16.06 -6.47 -4.73
C TYR A 189 15.89 -6.94 -3.28
N ILE A 190 16.75 -7.86 -2.84
CA ILE A 190 16.74 -8.38 -1.47
C ILE A 190 17.58 -7.44 -0.60
N GLY A 191 16.91 -6.63 0.22
CA GLY A 191 17.55 -5.63 1.06
C GLY A 191 16.84 -5.42 2.41
N ILE A 192 15.83 -6.21 2.75
CA ILE A 192 15.25 -6.19 4.10
C ILE A 192 15.98 -7.22 4.96
N ASN A 193 16.71 -6.74 5.97
CA ASN A 193 17.34 -7.53 7.01
C ASN A 193 16.40 -7.68 8.21
N GLY A 194 16.70 -8.66 9.09
CA GLY A 194 15.91 -8.94 10.28
C GLY A 194 14.79 -9.94 10.01
N GLU A 195 13.72 -9.84 10.76
CA GLU A 195 12.57 -10.73 10.69
C GLU A 195 11.61 -10.30 9.58
N ASN A 196 11.02 -11.26 8.86
CA ASN A 196 9.84 -10.97 8.03
C ASN A 196 8.63 -10.80 8.96
N ARG A 197 8.52 -9.59 9.52
CA ARG A 197 7.59 -9.27 10.61
C ARG A 197 6.15 -9.60 10.26
N LYS A 198 5.43 -10.10 11.24
CA LYS A 198 4.01 -10.35 11.13
C LYS A 198 3.23 -9.13 11.64
N GLY A 199 2.24 -8.71 10.88
CA GLY A 199 1.31 -7.67 11.33
C GLY A 199 0.51 -8.12 12.55
N THR A 200 0.17 -7.17 13.40
CA THR A 200 -0.60 -7.42 14.61
C THR A 200 -2.02 -7.85 14.26
N LEU A 201 -2.43 -8.99 14.79
CA LEU A 201 -3.81 -9.46 14.69
C LEU A 201 -4.67 -8.71 15.71
N SER A 202 -5.87 -8.32 15.35
CA SER A 202 -6.87 -7.89 16.34
C SER A 202 -7.12 -9.05 17.30
N SER A 203 -7.04 -8.77 18.59
CA SER A 203 -7.42 -9.76 19.62
C SER A 203 -8.88 -10.14 19.40
N PHE A 204 -9.12 -11.41 19.23
CA PHE A 204 -10.46 -12.01 19.17
C PHE A 204 -11.08 -12.07 20.56
#